data_a36951d09c80b2725d332ec8e302274e
#
_entry.id   a36951d09c80b2725d332ec8e302274e
#
_cell.length_a   1.000
_cell.length_b   1.000
_cell.length_c   1.000
_cell.angle_alpha   90.00
_cell.angle_beta   90.00
_cell.angle_gamma   90.00
#
_symmetry.space_group_name_H-M   'P 1'
#
loop_
_entity.id
_entity.type
_entity.pdbx_description
1 polymer ?
#
loop_
_entity_poly.entity_id
_entity_poly.type
_entity_poly.pdbx_seq_one_letter_code
_entity_poly.pdbx_strand_id
1 'polypeptide(L)'
;MRLQIYKAICNRITAQIPDIKHIDLWNNNIAVLSGGAVWPRPAVFVEFEPIEWRQQQNRARMADIAVQLHIVTDAVSYNGSTDPKQDTALAFLDLLNKVNAAMQGLRGENFAGFMLTTSATNHDHAELIESVERYITRAQDTSAMLDTLQSVEIANINIK
;
A
#
# COMPACT_ATOMS: atom_id res chain seq x y z
N MET A 1 4.31 4.20 -11.99
CA MET A 1 4.23 4.61 -10.57
C MET A 1 3.39 3.65 -9.72
N ARG A 2 2.05 3.53 -9.90
CA ARG A 2 1.19 2.65 -9.05
C ARG A 2 1.69 1.20 -8.97
N LEU A 3 2.10 0.61 -10.10
CA LEU A 3 2.64 -0.75 -10.15
C LEU A 3 3.91 -0.92 -9.30
N GLN A 4 4.80 0.08 -9.31
CA GLN A 4 6.04 0.04 -8.50
C GLN A 4 5.72 0.07 -7.01
N ILE A 5 4.81 0.96 -6.59
CA ILE A 5 4.34 1.06 -5.21
C ILE A 5 3.67 -0.25 -4.77
N TYR A 6 2.72 -0.76 -5.56
CA TYR A 6 2.02 -2.01 -5.26
C TYR A 6 3.01 -3.17 -5.06
N LYS A 7 3.94 -3.37 -6.00
CA LYS A 7 4.96 -4.42 -5.90
C LYS A 7 5.87 -4.25 -4.69
N ALA A 8 6.25 -3.00 -4.35
CA ALA A 8 7.07 -2.74 -3.17
C ALA A 8 6.34 -3.12 -1.88
N ILE A 9 5.05 -2.77 -1.77
CA ILE A 9 4.19 -3.14 -0.65
C ILE A 9 4.08 -4.67 -0.54
N CYS A 10 3.70 -5.35 -1.63
CA CYS A 10 3.56 -6.81 -1.65
C CYS A 10 4.86 -7.50 -1.22
N ASN A 11 6.00 -7.12 -1.81
CA ASN A 11 7.29 -7.71 -1.49
C ASN A 11 7.68 -7.50 -0.02
N ARG A 12 7.45 -6.30 0.51
CA ARG A 12 7.76 -5.96 1.90
C ARG A 12 6.91 -6.76 2.88
N ILE A 13 5.60 -6.78 2.68
CA ILE A 13 4.67 -7.50 3.55
C ILE A 13 4.96 -9.00 3.50
N THR A 14 5.08 -9.59 2.31
CA THR A 14 5.38 -11.01 2.16
C THR A 14 6.70 -11.41 2.84
N ALA A 15 7.72 -10.56 2.77
CA ALA A 15 9.03 -10.86 3.36
C ALA A 15 9.04 -10.74 4.90
N GLN A 16 8.26 -9.82 5.47
CA GLN A 16 8.33 -9.50 6.89
C GLN A 16 7.17 -10.06 7.72
N ILE A 17 6.05 -10.39 7.08
CA ILE A 17 4.83 -10.81 7.78
C ILE A 17 4.28 -12.08 7.11
N PRO A 18 4.92 -13.25 7.31
CA PRO A 18 4.50 -14.50 6.68
C PRO A 18 3.10 -14.97 7.14
N ASP A 19 2.57 -14.38 8.22
CA ASP A 19 1.21 -14.65 8.69
C ASP A 19 0.14 -14.15 7.72
N ILE A 20 0.42 -13.11 6.90
CA ILE A 20 -0.49 -12.62 5.88
C ILE A 20 -0.51 -13.60 4.71
N LYS A 21 -1.68 -14.13 4.40
CA LYS A 21 -1.87 -15.23 3.45
C LYS A 21 -2.36 -14.78 2.07
N HIS A 22 -2.87 -13.54 1.98
CA HIS A 22 -3.39 -13.01 0.74
C HIS A 22 -3.12 -11.50 0.65
N ILE A 23 -2.64 -11.05 -0.51
CA ILE A 23 -2.45 -9.63 -0.80
C ILE A 23 -3.00 -9.39 -2.20
N ASP A 24 -3.91 -8.41 -2.33
CA ASP A 24 -4.52 -8.06 -3.62
C ASP A 24 -4.83 -6.57 -3.68
N LEU A 25 -5.31 -6.10 -4.82
CA LEU A 25 -5.89 -4.77 -4.95
C LEU A 25 -7.29 -4.74 -4.36
N TRP A 26 -7.62 -3.61 -3.73
CA TRP A 26 -8.97 -3.38 -3.24
C TRP A 26 -9.96 -3.23 -4.39
N ASN A 27 -11.02 -4.01 -4.35
CA ASN A 27 -12.14 -3.95 -5.27
C ASN A 27 -13.45 -4.34 -4.55
N ASN A 28 -13.68 -3.73 -3.39
CA ASN A 28 -14.79 -4.10 -2.53
C ASN A 28 -14.84 -5.60 -2.20
N ASN A 29 -13.67 -6.20 -1.99
CA ASN A 29 -13.46 -7.64 -1.86
C ASN A 29 -14.29 -8.26 -0.72
N ILE A 30 -14.62 -7.47 0.31
CA ILE A 30 -15.42 -7.91 1.46
C ILE A 30 -16.87 -8.17 1.07
N ALA A 31 -17.46 -7.35 0.19
CA ALA A 31 -18.83 -7.54 -0.27
C ALA A 31 -19.02 -8.85 -1.06
N VAL A 32 -17.94 -9.37 -1.66
CA VAL A 32 -17.96 -10.61 -2.45
C VAL A 32 -17.99 -11.85 -1.56
N LEU A 33 -17.67 -11.74 -0.26
CA LEU A 33 -17.74 -12.87 0.68
C LEU A 33 -19.16 -13.43 0.80
N SER A 34 -20.18 -12.58 0.73
CA SER A 34 -21.58 -13.01 0.68
C SER A 34 -21.95 -13.76 -0.60
N GLY A 35 -21.14 -13.64 -1.66
CA GLY A 35 -21.28 -14.34 -2.95
C GLY A 35 -20.46 -15.63 -3.08
N GLY A 36 -19.77 -16.08 -2.01
CA GLY A 36 -19.02 -17.34 -1.98
C GLY A 36 -17.56 -17.24 -2.44
N ALA A 37 -17.04 -16.07 -2.74
CA ALA A 37 -15.60 -15.89 -2.96
C ALA A 37 -14.85 -16.01 -1.62
N VAL A 38 -13.94 -16.99 -1.54
CA VAL A 38 -13.16 -17.25 -0.33
C VAL A 38 -11.70 -16.97 -0.63
N TRP A 39 -11.12 -16.02 0.07
CA TRP A 39 -9.67 -15.80 0.10
C TRP A 39 -9.14 -16.09 1.51
N PRO A 40 -7.89 -16.59 1.63
CA PRO A 40 -7.33 -16.94 2.93
C PRO A 40 -7.06 -15.68 3.78
N ARG A 41 -7.29 -15.79 5.07
CA ARG A 41 -7.06 -14.73 6.06
C ARG A 41 -5.91 -15.10 7.00
N PRO A 42 -5.20 -14.14 7.56
CA PRO A 42 -5.26 -12.69 7.34
C PRO A 42 -4.95 -12.27 5.91
N ALA A 43 -5.67 -11.23 5.42
CA ALA A 43 -5.50 -10.68 4.09
C ALA A 43 -5.26 -9.17 4.12
N VAL A 44 -4.55 -8.66 3.12
CA VAL A 44 -4.33 -7.23 2.93
C VAL A 44 -4.76 -6.85 1.53
N PHE A 45 -5.59 -5.82 1.41
CA PHE A 45 -5.96 -5.25 0.13
C PHE A 45 -5.46 -3.82 0.03
N VAL A 46 -4.84 -3.49 -1.10
CA VAL A 46 -4.22 -2.19 -1.35
C VAL A 46 -5.16 -1.33 -2.19
N GLU A 47 -5.58 -0.20 -1.66
CA GLU A 47 -6.35 0.80 -2.36
C GLU A 47 -5.50 2.04 -2.63
N PHE A 48 -5.56 2.56 -3.86
CA PHE A 48 -4.98 3.85 -4.20
C PHE A 48 -6.07 4.90 -4.18
N GLU A 49 -5.91 5.92 -3.33
CA GLU A 49 -6.77 7.09 -3.38
C GLU A 49 -6.56 7.88 -4.69
N PRO A 50 -7.47 8.80 -5.05
CA PRO A 50 -7.27 9.70 -6.18
C PRO A 50 -5.93 10.44 -6.08
N ILE A 51 -5.16 10.46 -7.17
CA ILE A 51 -3.83 11.06 -7.22
C ILE A 51 -3.88 12.35 -8.02
N GLU A 52 -3.59 13.47 -7.37
CA GLU A 52 -3.49 14.78 -8.02
C GLU A 52 -2.04 15.06 -8.42
N TRP A 53 -1.79 15.06 -9.72
CA TRP A 53 -0.46 15.24 -10.27
C TRP A 53 -0.14 16.72 -10.54
N ARG A 54 1.01 17.17 -10.06
CA ARG A 54 1.61 18.46 -10.39
C ARG A 54 2.67 18.25 -11.46
N GLN A 55 2.51 18.94 -12.59
CA GLN A 55 3.45 18.88 -13.69
C GLN A 55 4.79 19.53 -13.30
N GLN A 56 5.87 18.91 -13.73
CA GLN A 56 7.24 19.36 -13.60
C GLN A 56 7.84 19.63 -14.99
N GLN A 57 9.07 20.13 -15.03
CA GLN A 57 9.78 20.28 -16.29
C GLN A 57 9.97 18.94 -16.99
N ASN A 58 10.15 18.97 -18.32
CA ASN A 58 10.44 17.81 -19.16
C ASN A 58 9.41 16.67 -19.02
N ARG A 59 8.12 16.99 -18.86
CA ARG A 59 7.01 16.04 -18.72
C ARG A 59 7.08 15.12 -17.48
N ALA A 60 7.98 15.39 -16.56
CA ALA A 60 7.92 14.77 -15.26
C ALA A 60 6.72 15.29 -14.47
N ARG A 61 6.24 14.53 -13.50
CA ARG A 61 5.17 14.94 -12.61
C ARG A 61 5.41 14.44 -11.19
N MET A 62 4.89 15.15 -10.22
CA MET A 62 5.01 14.83 -8.80
C MET A 62 3.64 14.82 -8.15
N ALA A 63 3.45 13.95 -7.18
CA ALA A 63 2.25 13.90 -6.35
C ALA A 63 2.56 13.42 -4.94
N ASP A 64 1.69 13.76 -4.01
CA ASP A 64 1.55 13.05 -2.76
C ASP A 64 0.54 11.93 -3.00
N ILE A 65 0.98 10.68 -2.83
CA ILE A 65 0.16 9.48 -3.10
C ILE A 65 -0.27 8.90 -1.77
N ALA A 66 -1.57 8.77 -1.58
CA ALA A 66 -2.15 8.05 -0.48
C ALA A 66 -2.57 6.64 -0.89
N VAL A 67 -2.28 5.68 -0.03
CA VAL A 67 -2.76 4.31 -0.12
C VAL A 67 -3.45 3.91 1.16
N GLN A 68 -4.54 3.16 1.05
CA GLN A 68 -5.18 2.51 2.18
C GLN A 68 -4.87 1.02 2.12
N LEU A 69 -4.51 0.45 3.26
CA LEU A 69 -4.40 -0.98 3.44
C LEU A 69 -5.60 -1.46 4.24
N HIS A 70 -6.46 -2.24 3.61
CA HIS A 70 -7.56 -2.93 4.24
C HIS A 70 -7.03 -4.26 4.77
N ILE A 71 -6.83 -4.36 6.07
CA ILE A 71 -6.29 -5.53 6.74
C ILE A 71 -7.48 -6.29 7.31
N VAL A 72 -7.74 -7.48 6.77
CA VAL A 72 -8.92 -8.28 7.09
C VAL A 72 -8.53 -9.54 7.83
N THR A 73 -9.10 -9.70 9.02
CA THR A 73 -8.93 -10.87 9.88
C THR A 73 -10.28 -11.48 10.24
N ASP A 74 -10.28 -12.69 10.77
CA ASP A 74 -11.48 -13.29 11.34
C ASP A 74 -11.90 -12.53 12.60
N ALA A 75 -13.20 -12.31 12.78
CA ALA A 75 -13.72 -11.80 14.03
C ALA A 75 -13.56 -12.85 15.12
N VAL A 76 -13.06 -12.43 16.27
CA VAL A 76 -12.91 -13.29 17.44
C VAL A 76 -13.73 -12.75 18.59
N SER A 77 -14.59 -13.57 19.15
CA SER A 77 -15.26 -13.32 20.43
C SER A 77 -14.22 -13.50 21.55
N TYR A 78 -14.47 -13.08 22.76
CA TYR A 78 -13.57 -13.25 23.93
C TYR A 78 -12.54 -12.13 24.13
N ASN A 79 -12.93 -10.90 23.83
CA ASN A 79 -12.06 -9.71 23.99
C ASN A 79 -12.09 -9.14 25.43
N GLY A 80 -12.88 -9.73 26.32
CA GLY A 80 -13.03 -9.21 27.69
C GLY A 80 -11.74 -9.30 28.50
N SER A 81 -11.48 -8.32 29.36
CA SER A 81 -10.24 -8.20 30.15
C SER A 81 -9.97 -9.37 31.11
N THR A 82 -10.97 -10.18 31.39
CA THR A 82 -10.87 -11.36 32.27
C THR A 82 -10.95 -12.69 31.53
N ASP A 83 -11.06 -12.64 30.17
CA ASP A 83 -11.16 -13.86 29.37
C ASP A 83 -9.78 -14.50 29.21
N PRO A 84 -9.60 -15.78 29.51
CA PRO A 84 -8.32 -16.46 29.35
C PRO A 84 -7.84 -16.57 27.89
N LYS A 85 -8.70 -16.30 26.92
CA LYS A 85 -8.38 -16.28 25.48
C LYS A 85 -8.17 -14.88 24.94
N GLN A 86 -8.13 -13.85 25.79
CA GLN A 86 -8.02 -12.45 25.36
C GLN A 86 -6.82 -12.21 24.44
N ASP A 87 -5.64 -12.72 24.77
CA ASP A 87 -4.43 -12.54 23.96
C ASP A 87 -4.61 -13.06 22.53
N THR A 88 -5.28 -14.19 22.38
CA THR A 88 -5.60 -14.74 21.05
C THR A 88 -6.61 -13.87 20.31
N ALA A 89 -7.61 -13.37 21.02
CA ALA A 89 -8.64 -12.51 20.45
C ALA A 89 -8.08 -11.15 19.98
N LEU A 90 -7.06 -10.64 20.66
CA LEU A 90 -6.42 -9.36 20.36
C LEU A 90 -5.21 -9.48 19.40
N ALA A 91 -4.86 -10.68 18.94
CA ALA A 91 -3.72 -10.90 18.05
C ALA A 91 -3.77 -10.09 16.75
N PHE A 92 -4.98 -9.68 16.29
CA PHE A 92 -5.12 -8.79 15.13
C PHE A 92 -4.49 -7.40 15.37
N LEU A 93 -4.51 -6.89 16.61
CA LEU A 93 -3.86 -5.61 16.95
C LEU A 93 -2.33 -5.71 16.80
N ASP A 94 -1.74 -6.84 17.20
CA ASP A 94 -0.31 -7.10 16.98
C ASP A 94 0.01 -7.19 15.47
N LEU A 95 -0.87 -7.79 14.68
CA LEU A 95 -0.73 -7.83 13.23
C LEU A 95 -0.73 -6.41 12.62
N LEU A 96 -1.59 -5.50 13.09
CA LEU A 96 -1.59 -4.10 12.65
C LEU A 96 -0.26 -3.42 12.96
N ASN A 97 0.31 -3.65 14.14
CA ASN A 97 1.63 -3.13 14.51
C ASN A 97 2.72 -3.67 13.58
N LYS A 98 2.70 -4.95 13.22
CA LYS A 98 3.64 -5.55 12.26
C LYS A 98 3.50 -4.94 10.87
N VAL A 99 2.26 -4.74 10.40
CA VAL A 99 2.00 -4.08 9.12
C VAL A 99 2.52 -2.65 9.14
N ASN A 100 2.26 -1.90 10.20
CA ASN A 100 2.79 -0.54 10.33
C ASN A 100 4.32 -0.52 10.34
N ALA A 101 4.97 -1.42 11.08
CA ALA A 101 6.43 -1.52 11.10
C ALA A 101 7.01 -1.84 9.70
N ALA A 102 6.33 -2.68 8.92
CA ALA A 102 6.74 -3.01 7.56
C ALA A 102 6.56 -1.84 6.58
N MET A 103 5.48 -1.07 6.74
CA MET A 103 5.13 0.04 5.85
C MET A 103 5.87 1.33 6.16
N GLN A 104 6.12 1.61 7.44
CA GLN A 104 6.75 2.85 7.86
C GLN A 104 8.15 2.99 7.25
N GLY A 105 8.35 4.07 6.48
CA GLY A 105 9.61 4.32 5.78
C GLY A 105 9.86 3.46 4.55
N LEU A 106 8.94 2.58 4.13
CA LEU A 106 9.04 1.85 2.87
C LEU A 106 9.14 2.84 1.72
N ARG A 107 10.23 2.77 0.96
CA ARG A 107 10.56 3.65 -0.17
C ARG A 107 11.00 2.86 -1.39
N GLY A 108 10.97 3.50 -2.53
CA GLY A 108 11.49 2.98 -3.80
C GLY A 108 12.26 4.04 -4.56
N GLU A 109 12.64 3.72 -5.79
CA GLU A 109 13.41 4.62 -6.65
C GLU A 109 12.68 5.96 -6.89
N ASN A 110 11.37 5.91 -7.08
CA ASN A 110 10.56 7.04 -7.53
C ASN A 110 9.53 7.49 -6.48
N PHE A 111 9.62 6.99 -5.26
CA PHE A 111 8.77 7.43 -4.15
C PHE A 111 9.53 7.41 -2.81
N ALA A 112 9.19 8.37 -1.96
CA ALA A 112 9.77 8.55 -0.63
C ALA A 112 9.24 7.51 0.37
N GLY A 113 9.72 7.57 1.61
CA GLY A 113 9.21 6.71 2.68
C GLY A 113 7.74 6.95 2.97
N PHE A 114 6.97 5.87 3.09
CA PHE A 114 5.59 5.93 3.55
C PHE A 114 5.50 6.35 5.03
N MET A 115 4.46 7.08 5.35
CA MET A 115 4.11 7.48 6.72
C MET A 115 2.64 7.17 6.97
N LEU A 116 2.33 6.54 8.11
CA LEU A 116 0.97 6.32 8.57
C LEU A 116 0.32 7.67 8.91
N THR A 117 -0.90 7.90 8.44
CA THR A 117 -1.64 9.13 8.69
C THR A 117 -2.97 8.92 9.39
N THR A 118 -3.60 7.77 9.19
CA THR A 118 -4.90 7.47 9.79
C THR A 118 -5.04 5.98 9.99
N SER A 119 -5.63 5.58 11.12
CA SER A 119 -6.04 4.21 11.44
C SER A 119 -7.51 4.21 11.77
N ALA A 120 -8.24 3.25 11.22
CA ALA A 120 -9.66 3.06 11.49
C ALA A 120 -10.00 1.57 11.54
N THR A 121 -11.07 1.22 12.26
CA THR A 121 -11.61 -0.14 12.25
C THR A 121 -13.07 -0.07 11.82
N ASN A 122 -13.42 -0.89 10.84
CA ASN A 122 -14.79 -1.03 10.36
C ASN A 122 -15.47 -2.15 11.16
N HIS A 123 -16.61 -1.83 11.75
CA HIS A 123 -17.40 -2.74 12.59
C HIS A 123 -18.66 -3.27 11.88
N ASP A 124 -18.82 -3.04 10.59
CA ASP A 124 -20.02 -3.38 9.84
C ASP A 124 -20.15 -4.88 9.50
N HIS A 125 -19.15 -5.68 9.87
CA HIS A 125 -19.09 -7.10 9.56
C HIS A 125 -19.14 -7.97 10.83
N ALA A 126 -20.07 -8.93 10.86
CA ALA A 126 -20.21 -9.82 12.02
C ALA A 126 -19.11 -10.88 12.11
N GLU A 127 -18.56 -11.31 10.98
CA GLU A 127 -17.61 -12.43 10.88
C GLU A 127 -16.17 -12.01 10.64
N LEU A 128 -15.94 -10.71 10.41
CA LEU A 128 -14.65 -10.16 10.03
C LEU A 128 -14.34 -8.92 10.85
N ILE A 129 -13.04 -8.68 11.04
CA ILE A 129 -12.52 -7.38 11.45
C ILE A 129 -11.78 -6.79 10.24
N GLU A 130 -12.21 -5.63 9.79
CA GLU A 130 -11.52 -4.85 8.78
C GLU A 130 -10.87 -3.65 9.45
N SER A 131 -9.55 -3.59 9.40
CA SER A 131 -8.78 -2.42 9.83
C SER A 131 -8.21 -1.71 8.61
N VAL A 132 -8.42 -0.40 8.54
CA VAL A 132 -7.97 0.44 7.43
C VAL A 132 -6.85 1.34 7.91
N GLU A 133 -5.66 1.12 7.39
CA GLU A 133 -4.45 1.89 7.68
C GLU A 133 -4.09 2.74 6.47
N ARG A 134 -4.14 4.07 6.62
CA ARG A 134 -3.87 5.01 5.55
C ARG A 134 -2.44 5.53 5.62
N TYR A 135 -1.69 5.33 4.55
CA TYR A 135 -0.30 5.80 4.40
C TYR A 135 -0.18 6.83 3.28
N ILE A 136 0.76 7.76 3.44
CA ILE A 136 1.08 8.76 2.41
C ILE A 136 2.56 8.71 2.06
N THR A 137 2.88 8.92 0.79
CA THR A 137 4.23 9.10 0.27
C THR A 137 4.26 10.17 -0.79
N ARG A 138 5.41 10.84 -0.95
CA ARG A 138 5.68 11.71 -2.10
C ARG A 138 6.34 10.92 -3.21
N ALA A 139 5.82 11.04 -4.42
CA ALA A 139 6.32 10.31 -5.57
C ALA A 139 6.55 11.23 -6.78
N GLN A 140 7.56 10.87 -7.59
CA GLN A 140 7.87 11.50 -8.85
C GLN A 140 7.74 10.48 -9.98
N ASP A 141 6.94 10.81 -10.99
CA ASP A 141 6.77 9.97 -12.17
C ASP A 141 7.49 10.59 -13.37
N THR A 142 8.50 9.88 -13.84
CA THR A 142 9.34 10.27 -14.97
C THR A 142 9.05 9.45 -16.23
N SER A 143 8.01 8.62 -16.22
CA SER A 143 7.71 7.66 -17.31
C SER A 143 7.39 8.33 -18.65
N ALA A 144 7.03 9.62 -18.64
CA ALA A 144 6.72 10.40 -19.83
C ALA A 144 7.82 11.42 -20.18
N MET A 145 8.96 11.40 -19.47
CA MET A 145 10.08 12.29 -19.81
C MET A 145 10.59 11.99 -21.20
N LEU A 146 10.95 13.06 -21.92
CA LEU A 146 11.65 12.93 -23.18
C LEU A 146 13.12 12.64 -22.91
N ASP A 147 13.68 11.65 -23.62
CA ASP A 147 15.13 11.45 -23.69
C ASP A 147 15.77 12.63 -24.43
N THR A 148 16.17 13.64 -23.69
CA THR A 148 16.77 14.87 -24.23
C THR A 148 18.27 14.75 -24.49
N LEU A 149 18.82 13.57 -24.42
CA LEU A 149 20.23 13.30 -24.75
C LEU A 149 20.38 12.63 -26.12
N GLN A 150 19.83 13.21 -27.18
CA GLN A 150 20.50 13.12 -28.46
C GLN A 150 21.65 14.13 -28.40
N SER A 151 22.87 13.63 -28.24
CA SER A 151 24.09 14.40 -28.47
C SER A 151 24.00 15.02 -29.86
N VAL A 152 23.90 16.37 -29.94
CA VAL A 152 24.12 17.06 -31.16
C VAL A 152 25.59 16.92 -31.47
N GLU A 153 25.98 15.99 -32.36
CA GLU A 153 27.31 16.00 -32.96
C GLU A 153 27.41 17.36 -33.69
N ILE A 154 28.22 18.22 -33.12
CA ILE A 154 28.63 19.47 -33.82
C ILE A 154 29.51 19.00 -34.99
N ALA A 155 28.92 18.92 -36.17
CA ALA A 155 29.66 18.68 -37.40
C ALA A 155 30.73 19.77 -37.51
N ASN A 156 31.98 19.37 -37.64
CA ASN A 156 33.13 20.22 -37.78
C ASN A 156 32.88 21.32 -38.85
N ILE A 157 32.76 22.56 -38.42
CA ILE A 157 32.76 23.72 -39.32
C ILE A 157 34.20 23.91 -39.77
N ASN A 158 34.52 23.41 -40.96
CA ASN A 158 35.75 23.77 -41.66
C ASN A 158 35.66 25.23 -42.09
N ILE A 159 36.29 26.12 -41.35
CA ILE A 159 36.52 27.52 -41.76
C ILE A 159 37.78 27.48 -42.65
N LYS A 160 37.55 27.75 -43.95
CA LYS A 160 38.65 28.05 -44.90
C LYS A 160 38.97 29.52 -44.84
#